data_533cda5af1c65462aedab8a365086881
#
_entry.id   533cda5af1c65462aedab8a365086881
#
_cell.length_a   1.000
_cell.length_b   1.000
_cell.length_c   1.000
_cell.angle_alpha   90.00
_cell.angle_beta   90.00
_cell.angle_gamma   90.00
#
_symmetry.space_group_name_H-M   'P 1'
#
loop_
_entity.id
_entity.type
_entity.pdbx_description
1 polymer ?
#
loop_
_entity_poly.entity_id
_entity_poly.type
_entity_poly.pdbx_seq_one_letter_code
_entity_poly.pdbx_strand_id
1 'polypeptide(L)'
;VRWLDRLARKPARISAADQLAVAIDAARRGDYATALAIWEPLARSGSARAQNNIGACFAEGLGVERDSDLAFRWLALAAEAGDPVGQRNLASLCFRGEGVEQNYRRAAELYRAAAEQGDGPAQDMLSWMLLEGEVIEPDFAEARRWALAAAAQGIASAMTRIGMLCHNALGMPRDPAEAVRWWRRAALLGDTDGQAMLGAACHLGAGVPADPVEAYAWLLRAQAGGSVIAGRYVDAARAALTMREIAEAERRATLPLEEPAP
;
A
#
# COMPACT_ATOMS: atom_id res chain seq x y z
N VAL A 1 10.54 4.95 60.59
CA VAL A 1 10.03 3.71 59.99
C VAL A 1 9.40 3.96 58.61
N ARG A 2 8.89 5.16 58.31
CA ARG A 2 8.18 5.51 57.01
C ARG A 2 9.07 5.69 55.76
N TRP A 3 10.38 5.79 55.89
CA TRP A 3 11.28 5.98 54.73
C TRP A 3 11.73 4.62 54.09
N LEU A 4 11.70 3.53 54.84
CA LEU A 4 12.01 2.20 54.32
C LEU A 4 10.92 1.66 53.35
N ASP A 5 9.66 2.11 53.51
CA ASP A 5 8.55 1.75 52.62
C ASP A 5 8.67 2.40 51.22
N ARG A 6 9.49 3.47 51.08
CA ARG A 6 9.79 4.07 49.79
C ARG A 6 10.85 3.35 48.98
N LEU A 7 11.73 2.58 49.66
CA LEU A 7 12.77 1.77 49.01
C LEU A 7 12.25 0.38 48.57
N ALA A 8 11.10 -0.02 49.08
CA ALA A 8 10.45 -1.29 48.71
C ALA A 8 9.49 -1.22 47.52
N ARG A 9 9.30 -0.04 46.89
CA ARG A 9 8.60 0.02 45.63
C ARG A 9 9.46 -0.63 44.56
N LYS A 10 9.17 -1.89 44.24
CA LYS A 10 9.64 -2.51 43.00
C LYS A 10 9.36 -1.50 41.88
N PRO A 11 10.34 -1.22 41.00
CA PRO A 11 10.10 -0.39 39.85
C PRO A 11 8.84 -0.91 39.17
N ALA A 12 7.91 -0.01 38.86
CA ALA A 12 6.68 -0.38 38.16
C ALA A 12 7.09 -1.17 36.92
N ARG A 13 6.62 -2.40 36.80
CA ARG A 13 6.88 -3.20 35.59
C ARG A 13 6.33 -2.39 34.43
N ILE A 14 7.20 -2.05 33.49
CA ILE A 14 6.82 -1.41 32.24
C ILE A 14 5.72 -2.28 31.61
N SER A 15 4.60 -1.70 31.25
CA SER A 15 3.48 -2.46 30.67
C SER A 15 3.90 -3.11 29.35
N ALA A 16 3.21 -4.19 28.93
CA ALA A 16 3.47 -4.82 27.63
C ALA A 16 3.27 -3.81 26.46
N ALA A 17 2.33 -2.88 26.60
CA ALA A 17 2.10 -1.81 25.63
C ALA A 17 3.29 -0.85 25.55
N ASP A 18 3.85 -0.44 26.69
CA ASP A 18 5.03 0.43 26.70
C ASP A 18 6.26 -0.28 26.16
N GLN A 19 6.42 -1.56 26.47
CA GLN A 19 7.51 -2.38 25.91
C GLN A 19 7.40 -2.50 24.38
N LEU A 20 6.18 -2.71 23.85
CA LEU A 20 5.93 -2.71 22.42
C LEU A 20 6.28 -1.36 21.79
N ALA A 21 5.91 -0.25 22.41
CA ALA A 21 6.22 1.08 21.92
C ALA A 21 7.74 1.32 21.85
N VAL A 22 8.48 0.95 22.91
CA VAL A 22 9.95 1.04 22.96
C VAL A 22 10.57 0.20 21.84
N ALA A 23 10.10 -1.03 21.64
CA ALA A 23 10.63 -1.90 20.60
C ALA A 23 10.34 -1.38 19.18
N ILE A 24 9.15 -0.85 18.94
CA ILE A 24 8.79 -0.20 17.64
C ILE A 24 9.70 1.01 17.39
N ASP A 25 9.97 1.80 18.40
CA ASP A 25 10.86 2.95 18.27
C ASP A 25 12.32 2.54 18.02
N ALA A 26 12.81 1.48 18.65
CA ALA A 26 14.11 0.88 18.35
C ALA A 26 14.18 0.41 16.88
N ALA A 27 13.17 -0.31 16.41
CA ALA A 27 13.09 -0.78 15.03
C ALA A 27 13.06 0.38 14.01
N ARG A 28 12.35 1.47 14.30
CA ARG A 28 12.33 2.68 13.45
C ARG A 28 13.70 3.33 13.31
N ARG A 29 14.56 3.20 14.31
CA ARG A 29 15.97 3.65 14.25
C ARG A 29 16.91 2.63 13.62
N GLY A 30 16.41 1.48 13.18
CA GLY A 30 17.23 0.39 12.65
C GLY A 30 17.87 -0.52 13.72
N ASP A 31 17.59 -0.29 15.01
CA ASP A 31 18.07 -1.13 16.11
C ASP A 31 17.17 -2.36 16.32
N TYR A 32 17.24 -3.24 15.34
CA TYR A 32 16.46 -4.48 15.36
C TYR A 32 16.93 -5.46 16.45
N ALA A 33 18.19 -5.39 16.88
CA ALA A 33 18.68 -6.23 17.96
C ALA A 33 17.93 -5.93 19.27
N THR A 34 17.82 -4.67 19.65
CA THR A 34 17.02 -4.23 20.80
C THR A 34 15.54 -4.55 20.62
N ALA A 35 14.98 -4.29 19.42
CA ALA A 35 13.58 -4.54 19.13
C ALA A 35 13.22 -6.01 19.29
N LEU A 36 14.00 -6.91 18.70
CA LEU A 36 13.81 -8.38 18.79
C LEU A 36 13.93 -8.89 20.22
N ALA A 37 14.91 -8.40 21.00
CA ALA A 37 15.08 -8.78 22.39
C ALA A 37 13.85 -8.45 23.26
N ILE A 38 13.13 -7.38 22.92
CA ILE A 38 11.90 -6.97 23.59
C ILE A 38 10.68 -7.74 23.04
N TRP A 39 10.58 -7.91 21.71
CA TRP A 39 9.43 -8.60 21.11
C TRP A 39 9.41 -10.08 21.41
N GLU A 40 10.56 -10.77 21.53
CA GLU A 40 10.61 -12.22 21.71
C GLU A 40 9.84 -12.69 22.98
N PRO A 41 10.06 -12.17 24.20
CA PRO A 41 9.29 -12.57 25.36
C PRO A 41 7.82 -12.19 25.25
N LEU A 42 7.48 -11.07 24.61
CA LEU A 42 6.10 -10.65 24.36
C LEU A 42 5.39 -11.59 23.38
N ALA A 43 6.05 -11.97 22.30
CA ALA A 43 5.51 -12.89 21.30
C ALA A 43 5.27 -14.29 21.88
N ARG A 44 6.21 -14.78 22.69
CA ARG A 44 6.06 -16.05 23.43
C ARG A 44 4.93 -16.02 24.45
N SER A 45 4.60 -14.85 24.98
CA SER A 45 3.44 -14.65 25.87
C SER A 45 2.11 -14.45 25.13
N GLY A 46 2.10 -14.53 23.79
CA GLY A 46 0.89 -14.44 22.98
C GLY A 46 0.56 -13.05 22.45
N SER A 47 1.50 -12.09 22.51
CA SER A 47 1.28 -10.76 21.90
C SER A 47 1.29 -10.85 20.37
N ALA A 48 0.10 -10.78 19.76
CA ALA A 48 -0.06 -10.87 18.32
C ALA A 48 0.77 -9.81 17.55
N ARG A 49 0.83 -8.58 18.08
CA ARG A 49 1.64 -7.52 17.49
C ARG A 49 3.14 -7.83 17.53
N ALA A 50 3.65 -8.41 18.63
CA ALA A 50 5.04 -8.82 18.73
C ALA A 50 5.33 -10.01 17.80
N GLN A 51 4.42 -10.97 17.70
CA GLN A 51 4.50 -12.09 16.75
C GLN A 51 4.58 -11.59 15.30
N ASN A 52 3.69 -10.67 14.92
CA ASN A 52 3.74 -10.03 13.60
C ASN A 52 5.09 -9.35 13.34
N ASN A 53 5.60 -8.56 14.29
CA ASN A 53 6.85 -7.83 14.10
C ASN A 53 8.06 -8.77 13.95
N ILE A 54 8.12 -9.85 14.73
CA ILE A 54 9.16 -10.88 14.57
C ILE A 54 9.04 -11.58 13.22
N GLY A 55 7.80 -11.94 12.81
CA GLY A 55 7.56 -12.55 11.52
C GLY A 55 8.01 -11.65 10.36
N ALA A 56 7.73 -10.35 10.44
CA ALA A 56 8.20 -9.38 9.46
C ALA A 56 9.74 -9.26 9.44
N CYS A 57 10.41 -9.33 10.60
CA CYS A 57 11.87 -9.34 10.66
C CYS A 57 12.47 -10.55 9.94
N PHE A 58 11.91 -11.75 10.11
CA PHE A 58 12.37 -12.93 9.38
C PHE A 58 12.04 -12.88 7.88
N ALA A 59 10.89 -12.31 7.51
CA ALA A 59 10.51 -12.16 6.10
C ALA A 59 11.48 -11.26 5.34
N GLU A 60 11.94 -10.18 5.96
CA GLU A 60 12.75 -9.14 5.32
C GLU A 60 14.26 -9.24 5.69
N GLY A 61 14.65 -10.10 6.63
CA GLY A 61 16.04 -10.19 7.11
C GLY A 61 16.46 -9.01 7.97
N LEU A 62 15.55 -8.44 8.78
CA LEU A 62 15.79 -7.26 9.60
C LEU A 62 16.33 -7.66 10.99
N GLY A 63 17.64 -7.49 11.19
CA GLY A 63 18.34 -7.86 12.41
C GLY A 63 18.51 -9.36 12.65
N VAL A 64 18.03 -10.18 11.74
CA VAL A 64 18.15 -11.65 11.68
C VAL A 64 18.37 -12.08 10.23
N GLU A 65 18.90 -13.29 10.03
CA GLU A 65 18.93 -13.88 8.70
C GLU A 65 17.49 -14.11 8.19
N ARG A 66 17.26 -13.85 6.90
CA ARG A 66 15.95 -14.08 6.28
C ARG A 66 15.59 -15.55 6.33
N ASP A 67 14.41 -15.84 6.88
CA ASP A 67 13.87 -17.19 6.99
C ASP A 67 12.35 -17.16 6.76
N SER A 68 11.94 -17.54 5.57
CA SER A 68 10.53 -17.49 5.16
C SER A 68 9.67 -18.50 5.94
N ASP A 69 10.22 -19.64 6.38
CA ASP A 69 9.49 -20.63 7.16
C ASP A 69 9.22 -20.11 8.59
N LEU A 70 10.21 -19.48 9.22
CA LEU A 70 10.02 -18.82 10.51
C LEU A 70 9.08 -17.62 10.40
N ALA A 71 9.20 -16.82 9.33
CA ALA A 71 8.29 -15.72 9.05
C ALA A 71 6.84 -16.23 8.97
N PHE A 72 6.59 -17.27 8.19
CA PHE A 72 5.26 -17.87 8.07
C PHE A 72 4.71 -18.31 9.41
N ARG A 73 5.50 -19.03 10.22
CA ARG A 73 5.05 -19.52 11.55
C ARG A 73 4.67 -18.39 12.49
N TRP A 74 5.48 -17.33 12.58
CA TRP A 74 5.19 -16.19 13.44
C TRP A 74 4.00 -15.38 12.96
N LEU A 75 3.89 -15.16 11.65
CA LEU A 75 2.76 -14.43 11.07
C LEU A 75 1.46 -15.24 11.17
N ALA A 76 1.52 -16.58 11.09
CA ALA A 76 0.35 -17.43 11.31
C ALA A 76 -0.20 -17.27 12.73
N LEU A 77 0.67 -17.26 13.74
CA LEU A 77 0.25 -17.01 15.13
C LEU A 77 -0.41 -15.64 15.31
N ALA A 78 0.18 -14.61 14.71
CA ALA A 78 -0.39 -13.25 14.75
C ALA A 78 -1.76 -13.17 14.05
N ALA A 79 -1.88 -13.80 12.88
CA ALA A 79 -3.11 -13.85 12.11
C ALA A 79 -4.22 -14.63 12.82
N GLU A 80 -3.90 -15.77 13.43
CA GLU A 80 -4.82 -16.57 14.25
C GLU A 80 -5.31 -15.81 15.49
N ALA A 81 -4.44 -14.98 16.07
CA ALA A 81 -4.80 -14.08 17.17
C ALA A 81 -5.59 -12.85 16.70
N GLY A 82 -5.89 -12.74 15.40
CA GLY A 82 -6.73 -11.68 14.81
C GLY A 82 -6.01 -10.37 14.53
N ASP A 83 -4.66 -10.28 14.60
CA ASP A 83 -3.95 -9.05 14.25
C ASP A 83 -4.08 -8.74 12.75
N PRO A 84 -4.69 -7.60 12.35
CA PRO A 84 -4.93 -7.31 10.94
C PRO A 84 -3.63 -7.15 10.13
N VAL A 85 -2.57 -6.63 10.74
CA VAL A 85 -1.26 -6.52 10.09
C VAL A 85 -0.63 -7.90 9.92
N GLY A 86 -0.78 -8.80 10.91
CA GLY A 86 -0.36 -10.20 10.83
C GLY A 86 -1.11 -10.95 9.74
N GLN A 87 -2.42 -10.77 9.64
CA GLN A 87 -3.25 -11.33 8.58
C GLN A 87 -2.80 -10.85 7.19
N ARG A 88 -2.58 -9.54 7.01
CA ARG A 88 -2.08 -8.98 5.75
C ARG A 88 -0.70 -9.52 5.39
N ASN A 89 0.23 -9.57 6.34
CA ASN A 89 1.58 -10.04 6.08
C ASN A 89 1.61 -11.54 5.75
N LEU A 90 0.81 -12.36 6.45
CA LEU A 90 0.62 -13.77 6.12
C LEU A 90 -0.01 -13.94 4.73
N ALA A 91 -1.00 -13.11 4.40
CA ALA A 91 -1.61 -13.10 3.06
C ALA A 91 -0.57 -12.86 1.97
N SER A 92 0.35 -11.94 2.19
CA SER A 92 1.44 -11.65 1.26
C SER A 92 2.37 -12.85 1.07
N LEU A 93 2.71 -13.60 2.14
CA LEU A 93 3.49 -14.84 2.01
C LEU A 93 2.74 -15.92 1.22
N CYS A 94 1.45 -16.13 1.51
CA CYS A 94 0.60 -17.07 0.77
C CYS A 94 0.47 -16.66 -0.71
N PHE A 95 0.38 -15.36 -0.99
CA PHE A 95 0.30 -14.84 -2.36
C PHE A 95 1.58 -15.10 -3.16
N ARG A 96 2.75 -14.93 -2.53
CA ARG A 96 4.06 -15.10 -3.20
C ARG A 96 4.59 -16.54 -3.14
N GLY A 97 4.06 -17.40 -2.28
CA GLY A 97 4.59 -18.75 -2.05
C GLY A 97 5.90 -18.72 -1.25
N GLU A 98 6.07 -17.79 -0.32
CA GLU A 98 7.27 -17.66 0.50
C GLU A 98 7.07 -18.35 1.85
N GLY A 99 7.88 -19.39 2.14
CA GLY A 99 7.74 -20.23 3.34
C GLY A 99 6.47 -21.08 3.39
N VAL A 100 5.71 -21.13 2.30
CA VAL A 100 4.48 -21.90 2.12
C VAL A 100 4.20 -22.07 0.64
N GLU A 101 3.45 -23.10 0.25
CA GLU A 101 2.95 -23.23 -1.11
C GLU A 101 2.05 -22.04 -1.48
N GLN A 102 2.23 -21.52 -2.70
CA GLN A 102 1.45 -20.38 -3.20
C GLN A 102 -0.05 -20.72 -3.19
N ASN A 103 -0.84 -19.85 -2.57
CA ASN A 103 -2.28 -20.04 -2.43
C ASN A 103 -3.03 -18.70 -2.49
N TYR A 104 -3.48 -18.32 -3.65
CA TYR A 104 -4.20 -17.07 -3.88
C TYR A 104 -5.55 -16.99 -3.15
N ARG A 105 -6.26 -18.12 -3.05
CA ARG A 105 -7.54 -18.17 -2.32
C ARG A 105 -7.31 -17.88 -0.84
N ARG A 106 -6.32 -18.53 -0.23
CA ARG A 106 -5.96 -18.29 1.16
C ARG A 106 -5.48 -16.86 1.39
N ALA A 107 -4.69 -16.32 0.47
CA ALA A 107 -4.27 -14.91 0.52
C ALA A 107 -5.47 -13.96 0.49
N ALA A 108 -6.44 -14.17 -0.40
CA ALA A 108 -7.65 -13.34 -0.48
C ALA A 108 -8.51 -13.41 0.80
N GLU A 109 -8.67 -14.61 1.40
CA GLU A 109 -9.35 -14.78 2.69
C GLU A 109 -8.70 -13.97 3.81
N LEU A 110 -7.37 -14.02 3.89
CA LEU A 110 -6.58 -13.30 4.90
C LEU A 110 -6.60 -11.79 4.66
N TYR A 111 -6.47 -11.34 3.39
CA TYR A 111 -6.63 -9.93 3.06
C TYR A 111 -8.03 -9.43 3.40
N ARG A 112 -9.09 -10.24 3.14
CA ARG A 112 -10.46 -9.88 3.51
C ARG A 112 -10.61 -9.72 5.02
N ALA A 113 -10.09 -10.65 5.80
CA ALA A 113 -10.13 -10.58 7.26
C ALA A 113 -9.43 -9.33 7.81
N ALA A 114 -8.29 -8.93 7.22
CA ALA A 114 -7.60 -7.70 7.58
C ALA A 114 -8.35 -6.44 7.10
N ALA A 115 -8.90 -6.48 5.88
CA ALA A 115 -9.64 -5.38 5.26
C ALA A 115 -10.93 -5.05 6.06
N GLU A 116 -11.65 -6.06 6.55
CA GLU A 116 -12.82 -5.91 7.41
C GLU A 116 -12.49 -5.24 8.74
N GLN A 117 -11.26 -5.37 9.22
CA GLN A 117 -10.74 -4.67 10.40
C GLN A 117 -10.18 -3.27 10.08
N GLY A 118 -10.30 -2.80 8.83
CA GLY A 118 -9.88 -1.47 8.42
C GLY A 118 -8.41 -1.36 8.01
N ASP A 119 -7.68 -2.46 7.80
CA ASP A 119 -6.31 -2.40 7.27
C ASP A 119 -6.33 -1.93 5.81
N GLY A 120 -5.94 -0.67 5.58
CA GLY A 120 -6.00 -0.03 4.27
C GLY A 120 -5.19 -0.75 3.19
N PRO A 121 -3.93 -1.14 3.44
CA PRO A 121 -3.16 -1.92 2.46
C PRO A 121 -3.81 -3.27 2.11
N ALA A 122 -4.48 -3.94 3.05
CA ALA A 122 -5.22 -5.17 2.75
C ALA A 122 -6.48 -4.88 1.90
N GLN A 123 -7.19 -3.78 2.17
CA GLN A 123 -8.31 -3.32 1.33
C GLN A 123 -7.86 -3.06 -0.11
N ASP A 124 -6.70 -2.42 -0.28
CA ASP A 124 -6.12 -2.14 -1.59
C ASP A 124 -5.76 -3.43 -2.34
N MET A 125 -5.06 -4.36 -1.69
CA MET A 125 -4.68 -5.63 -2.28
C MET A 125 -5.90 -6.49 -2.64
N LEU A 126 -6.90 -6.57 -1.76
CA LEU A 126 -8.11 -7.32 -2.04
C LEU A 126 -8.89 -6.72 -3.23
N SER A 127 -8.97 -5.40 -3.29
CA SER A 127 -9.57 -4.70 -4.43
C SER A 127 -8.88 -5.04 -5.74
N TRP A 128 -7.54 -5.08 -5.74
CA TRP A 128 -6.75 -5.46 -6.90
C TRP A 128 -7.03 -6.90 -7.32
N MET A 129 -7.00 -7.86 -6.39
CA MET A 129 -7.25 -9.27 -6.69
C MET A 129 -8.65 -9.50 -7.31
N LEU A 130 -9.67 -8.80 -6.80
CA LEU A 130 -11.04 -8.88 -7.27
C LEU A 130 -11.25 -8.18 -8.63
N LEU A 131 -10.43 -7.18 -8.96
CA LEU A 131 -10.50 -6.47 -10.23
C LEU A 131 -9.84 -7.26 -11.36
N GLU A 132 -8.62 -7.74 -11.14
CA GLU A 132 -7.84 -8.43 -12.18
C GLU A 132 -8.45 -9.77 -12.57
N GLY A 133 -9.04 -10.50 -11.62
CA GLY A 133 -9.71 -11.78 -11.88
C GLY A 133 -8.79 -12.92 -12.32
N GLU A 134 -7.48 -12.72 -12.33
CA GLU A 134 -6.50 -13.73 -12.75
C GLU A 134 -6.28 -14.80 -11.68
N VAL A 135 -6.40 -14.43 -10.42
CA VAL A 135 -6.03 -15.28 -9.28
C VAL A 135 -7.22 -15.72 -8.43
N ILE A 136 -8.31 -14.96 -8.46
CA ILE A 136 -9.61 -15.27 -7.85
C ILE A 136 -10.73 -14.81 -8.79
N GLU A 137 -11.95 -15.33 -8.61
CA GLU A 137 -13.11 -14.86 -9.37
C GLU A 137 -13.32 -13.35 -9.23
N PRO A 138 -13.50 -12.60 -10.33
CA PRO A 138 -13.66 -11.16 -10.30
C PRO A 138 -15.01 -10.78 -9.70
N ASP A 139 -15.00 -9.79 -8.81
CA ASP A 139 -16.19 -9.10 -8.29
C ASP A 139 -15.92 -7.59 -8.30
N PHE A 140 -16.38 -6.92 -9.35
CA PHE A 140 -16.15 -5.48 -9.54
C PHE A 140 -16.90 -4.63 -8.51
N ALA A 141 -18.03 -5.10 -7.99
CA ALA A 141 -18.77 -4.39 -6.96
C ALA A 141 -18.04 -4.44 -5.62
N GLU A 142 -17.54 -5.61 -5.25
CA GLU A 142 -16.70 -5.78 -4.05
C GLU A 142 -15.36 -5.08 -4.23
N ALA A 143 -14.70 -5.17 -5.40
CA ALA A 143 -13.47 -4.47 -5.72
C ALA A 143 -13.60 -2.95 -5.51
N ARG A 144 -14.70 -2.36 -6.02
CA ARG A 144 -14.99 -0.94 -5.85
C ARG A 144 -15.20 -0.56 -4.38
N ARG A 145 -15.92 -1.38 -3.61
CA ARG A 145 -16.14 -1.14 -2.18
C ARG A 145 -14.82 -1.04 -1.43
N TRP A 146 -13.91 -1.98 -1.66
CA TRP A 146 -12.61 -2.00 -1.01
C TRP A 146 -11.67 -0.90 -1.51
N ALA A 147 -11.67 -0.61 -2.81
CA ALA A 147 -10.93 0.52 -3.36
C ALA A 147 -11.35 1.85 -2.73
N LEU A 148 -12.66 2.09 -2.56
CA LEU A 148 -13.16 3.29 -1.90
C LEU A 148 -12.74 3.37 -0.43
N ALA A 149 -12.76 2.25 0.30
CA ALA A 149 -12.32 2.19 1.68
C ALA A 149 -10.82 2.49 1.83
N ALA A 150 -9.98 1.93 0.94
CA ALA A 150 -8.54 2.20 0.89
C ALA A 150 -8.26 3.66 0.46
N ALA A 151 -8.96 4.18 -0.54
CA ALA A 151 -8.82 5.56 -1.00
C ALA A 151 -9.20 6.58 0.08
N ALA A 152 -10.17 6.27 0.93
CA ALA A 152 -10.53 7.10 2.09
C ALA A 152 -9.39 7.20 3.12
N GLN A 153 -8.47 6.24 3.13
CA GLN A 153 -7.24 6.25 3.94
C GLN A 153 -6.04 6.86 3.21
N GLY A 154 -6.25 7.47 2.03
CA GLY A 154 -5.20 8.14 1.27
C GLY A 154 -4.35 7.20 0.38
N ILE A 155 -4.75 5.95 0.17
CA ILE A 155 -3.99 5.01 -0.66
C ILE A 155 -4.20 5.35 -2.14
N ALA A 156 -3.15 5.86 -2.77
CA ALA A 156 -3.20 6.42 -4.11
C ALA A 156 -3.45 5.35 -5.19
N SER A 157 -2.87 4.15 -5.06
CA SER A 157 -3.13 3.02 -5.97
C SER A 157 -4.60 2.59 -6.00
N ALA A 158 -5.30 2.66 -4.87
CA ALA A 158 -6.74 2.43 -4.81
C ALA A 158 -7.53 3.49 -5.58
N MET A 159 -7.10 4.76 -5.52
CA MET A 159 -7.72 5.84 -6.32
C MET A 159 -7.55 5.60 -7.81
N THR A 160 -6.37 5.15 -8.24
CA THR A 160 -6.12 4.76 -9.64
C THR A 160 -7.07 3.65 -10.08
N ARG A 161 -7.27 2.65 -9.24
CA ARG A 161 -8.20 1.53 -9.48
C ARG A 161 -9.65 1.98 -9.62
N ILE A 162 -10.12 2.90 -8.76
CA ILE A 162 -11.48 3.47 -8.89
C ILE A 162 -11.62 4.17 -10.24
N GLY A 163 -10.61 4.93 -10.66
CA GLY A 163 -10.59 5.56 -11.98
C GLY A 163 -10.71 4.53 -13.12
N MET A 164 -10.01 3.39 -13.02
CA MET A 164 -10.12 2.30 -14.00
C MET A 164 -11.53 1.69 -14.03
N LEU A 165 -12.15 1.45 -12.88
CA LEU A 165 -13.53 0.95 -12.78
C LEU A 165 -14.52 1.90 -13.46
N CYS A 166 -14.39 3.22 -13.20
CA CYS A 166 -15.23 4.26 -13.82
C CYS A 166 -15.03 4.36 -15.34
N HIS A 167 -13.78 4.29 -15.80
CA HIS A 167 -13.44 4.42 -17.22
C HIS A 167 -13.92 3.24 -18.04
N ASN A 168 -13.75 2.01 -17.51
CA ASN A 168 -14.01 0.76 -18.22
C ASN A 168 -15.43 0.20 -18.00
N ALA A 169 -16.31 0.90 -17.28
CA ALA A 169 -17.67 0.46 -16.97
C ALA A 169 -17.70 -0.89 -16.19
N LEU A 170 -16.74 -1.13 -15.30
CA LEU A 170 -16.64 -2.36 -14.53
C LEU A 170 -17.53 -2.29 -13.28
N GLY A 171 -18.64 -3.02 -13.29
CA GLY A 171 -19.62 -3.04 -12.18
C GLY A 171 -20.38 -1.72 -11.96
N MET A 172 -20.28 -0.75 -12.90
CA MET A 172 -20.93 0.56 -12.84
C MET A 172 -21.03 1.19 -14.23
N PRO A 173 -21.90 2.20 -14.45
CA PRO A 173 -21.91 2.95 -15.68
C PRO A 173 -20.58 3.63 -15.97
N ARG A 174 -20.22 3.74 -17.25
CA ARG A 174 -19.01 4.42 -17.70
C ARG A 174 -19.06 5.91 -17.34
N ASP A 175 -18.05 6.40 -16.64
CA ASP A 175 -17.87 7.83 -16.33
C ASP A 175 -16.39 8.23 -16.46
N PRO A 176 -15.95 8.62 -17.68
CA PRO A 176 -14.57 9.05 -17.90
C PRO A 176 -14.20 10.33 -17.15
N ALA A 177 -15.16 11.22 -16.88
CA ALA A 177 -14.89 12.45 -16.14
C ALA A 177 -14.61 12.17 -14.66
N GLU A 178 -15.38 11.23 -14.06
CA GLU A 178 -15.12 10.75 -12.70
C GLU A 178 -13.78 10.01 -12.65
N ALA A 179 -13.45 9.20 -13.66
CA ALA A 179 -12.15 8.52 -13.75
C ALA A 179 -10.98 9.50 -13.70
N VAL A 180 -11.06 10.59 -14.48
CA VAL A 180 -10.02 11.64 -14.48
C VAL A 180 -9.89 12.32 -13.12
N ARG A 181 -10.99 12.56 -12.39
CA ARG A 181 -10.94 13.11 -11.02
C ARG A 181 -10.17 12.20 -10.08
N TRP A 182 -10.41 10.89 -10.14
CA TRP A 182 -9.70 9.91 -9.32
C TRP A 182 -8.22 9.79 -9.70
N TRP A 183 -7.91 9.72 -11.01
CA TRP A 183 -6.52 9.66 -11.48
C TRP A 183 -5.74 10.92 -11.12
N ARG A 184 -6.36 12.09 -11.17
CA ARG A 184 -5.73 13.35 -10.74
C ARG A 184 -5.39 13.32 -9.25
N ARG A 185 -6.28 12.83 -8.40
CA ARG A 185 -6.00 12.67 -6.96
C ARG A 185 -4.85 11.69 -6.72
N ALA A 186 -4.85 10.54 -7.38
CA ALA A 186 -3.76 9.56 -7.29
C ALA A 186 -2.42 10.14 -7.78
N ALA A 187 -2.44 10.83 -8.91
CA ALA A 187 -1.26 11.45 -9.52
C ALA A 187 -0.61 12.50 -8.60
N LEU A 188 -1.42 13.32 -7.93
CA LEU A 188 -0.97 14.31 -6.96
C LEU A 188 -0.37 13.67 -5.70
N LEU A 189 -0.81 12.46 -5.32
CA LEU A 189 -0.23 11.66 -4.25
C LEU A 189 1.00 10.85 -4.70
N GLY A 190 1.45 11.02 -5.96
CA GLY A 190 2.65 10.41 -6.48
C GLY A 190 2.47 9.01 -7.06
N ASP A 191 1.23 8.51 -7.20
CA ASP A 191 0.99 7.22 -7.86
C ASP A 191 1.35 7.28 -9.35
N THR A 192 2.31 6.48 -9.75
CA THR A 192 2.89 6.54 -11.10
C THR A 192 1.93 6.07 -12.18
N ASP A 193 1.09 5.08 -11.88
CA ASP A 193 0.08 4.61 -12.82
C ASP A 193 -1.09 5.60 -12.91
N GLY A 194 -1.47 6.25 -11.80
CA GLY A 194 -2.41 7.37 -11.79
C GLY A 194 -1.92 8.55 -12.62
N GLN A 195 -0.63 8.88 -12.55
CA GLN A 195 0.01 9.88 -13.40
C GLN A 195 -0.05 9.49 -14.89
N ALA A 196 0.23 8.22 -15.22
CA ALA A 196 0.17 7.71 -16.58
C ALA A 196 -1.26 7.73 -17.13
N MET A 197 -2.25 7.32 -16.35
CA MET A 197 -3.67 7.33 -16.75
C MET A 197 -4.19 8.75 -16.93
N LEU A 198 -3.82 9.68 -16.05
CA LEU A 198 -4.15 11.09 -16.22
C LEU A 198 -3.52 11.67 -17.48
N GLY A 199 -2.23 11.41 -17.71
CA GLY A 199 -1.54 11.85 -18.92
C GLY A 199 -2.16 11.28 -20.19
N ALA A 200 -2.52 10.01 -20.22
CA ALA A 200 -3.23 9.38 -21.33
C ALA A 200 -4.62 10.01 -21.55
N ALA A 201 -5.37 10.29 -20.49
CA ALA A 201 -6.66 10.94 -20.56
C ALA A 201 -6.57 12.36 -21.12
N CYS A 202 -5.59 13.16 -20.71
CA CYS A 202 -5.30 14.50 -21.27
C CYS A 202 -4.84 14.42 -22.73
N HIS A 203 -4.08 13.40 -23.11
CA HIS A 203 -3.66 13.21 -24.51
C HIS A 203 -4.84 12.89 -25.43
N LEU A 204 -5.72 12.00 -24.99
CA LEU A 204 -6.86 11.52 -25.77
C LEU A 204 -8.12 12.39 -25.68
N GLY A 205 -8.17 13.35 -24.76
CA GLY A 205 -9.40 14.10 -24.48
C GLY A 205 -10.49 13.23 -23.83
N ALA A 206 -10.11 12.19 -23.09
CA ALA A 206 -11.04 11.21 -22.53
C ALA A 206 -11.49 11.63 -21.12
N GLY A 207 -12.68 12.23 -21.00
CA GLY A 207 -13.24 12.72 -19.73
C GLY A 207 -12.70 14.09 -19.29
N VAL A 208 -11.80 14.67 -20.05
CA VAL A 208 -11.22 16.00 -19.88
C VAL A 208 -10.89 16.57 -21.26
N PRO A 209 -10.93 17.90 -21.49
CA PRO A 209 -10.41 18.48 -22.73
C PRO A 209 -8.96 18.07 -22.97
N ALA A 210 -8.61 17.82 -24.24
CA ALA A 210 -7.24 17.49 -24.60
C ALA A 210 -6.29 18.65 -24.28
N ASP A 211 -5.22 18.35 -23.55
CA ASP A 211 -4.11 19.26 -23.27
C ASP A 211 -2.79 18.51 -23.48
N PRO A 212 -2.16 18.67 -24.65
CA PRO A 212 -0.93 17.96 -24.98
C PRO A 212 0.25 18.28 -24.04
N VAL A 213 0.33 19.52 -23.53
CA VAL A 213 1.42 19.94 -22.62
C VAL A 213 1.23 19.29 -21.25
N GLU A 214 0.01 19.32 -20.70
CA GLU A 214 -0.31 18.65 -19.45
C GLU A 214 -0.13 17.12 -19.58
N ALA A 215 -0.59 16.55 -20.69
CA ALA A 215 -0.44 15.13 -21.00
C ALA A 215 1.02 14.68 -20.95
N TYR A 216 1.87 15.38 -21.69
CA TYR A 216 3.29 15.01 -21.76
C TYR A 216 4.00 15.19 -20.41
N ALA A 217 3.69 16.27 -19.67
CA ALA A 217 4.26 16.49 -18.33
C ALA A 217 3.90 15.34 -17.35
N TRP A 218 2.65 14.88 -17.32
CA TRP A 218 2.26 13.76 -16.48
C TRP A 218 2.88 12.43 -16.93
N LEU A 219 2.96 12.18 -18.23
CA LEU A 219 3.59 10.98 -18.77
C LEU A 219 5.10 10.91 -18.46
N LEU A 220 5.80 12.05 -18.50
CA LEU A 220 7.21 12.12 -18.09
C LEU A 220 7.40 11.79 -16.61
N ARG A 221 6.53 12.30 -15.73
CA ARG A 221 6.56 11.94 -14.29
C ARG A 221 6.34 10.44 -14.09
N ALA A 222 5.31 9.91 -14.74
CA ALA A 222 4.99 8.49 -14.67
C ALA A 222 6.13 7.61 -15.17
N GLN A 223 6.79 8.00 -16.26
CA GLN A 223 7.94 7.29 -16.82
C GLN A 223 9.14 7.33 -15.85
N ALA A 224 9.43 8.49 -15.27
CA ALA A 224 10.48 8.65 -14.27
C ALA A 224 10.21 7.81 -13.00
N GLY A 225 8.94 7.62 -12.65
CA GLY A 225 8.49 6.74 -11.56
C GLY A 225 8.41 5.26 -11.94
N GLY A 226 8.74 4.87 -13.18
CA GLY A 226 8.79 3.48 -13.64
C GLY A 226 7.46 2.89 -14.11
N SER A 227 6.42 3.71 -14.36
CA SER A 227 5.16 3.20 -14.93
C SER A 227 5.34 2.66 -16.33
N VAL A 228 4.99 1.39 -16.55
CA VAL A 228 5.00 0.75 -17.87
C VAL A 228 3.88 1.27 -18.77
N ILE A 229 2.83 1.84 -18.22
CA ILE A 229 1.70 2.44 -18.94
C ILE A 229 2.17 3.68 -19.69
N ALA A 230 3.01 4.51 -19.06
CA ALA A 230 3.53 5.74 -19.64
C ALA A 230 4.23 5.52 -20.98
N GLY A 231 5.00 4.43 -21.10
CA GLY A 231 5.73 4.09 -22.33
C GLY A 231 4.86 3.89 -23.57
N ARG A 232 3.56 3.64 -23.39
CA ARG A 232 2.62 3.50 -24.52
C ARG A 232 2.18 4.83 -25.12
N TYR A 233 2.29 5.93 -24.37
CA TYR A 233 1.73 7.23 -24.73
C TYR A 233 2.76 8.34 -24.86
N VAL A 234 3.93 8.21 -24.22
CA VAL A 234 4.92 9.28 -24.09
C VAL A 234 5.41 9.79 -25.46
N ASP A 235 5.71 8.88 -26.38
CA ASP A 235 6.19 9.26 -27.73
C ASP A 235 5.10 9.92 -28.56
N ALA A 236 3.87 9.41 -28.50
CA ALA A 236 2.72 9.98 -29.20
C ALA A 236 2.38 11.38 -28.63
N ALA A 237 2.40 11.55 -27.33
CA ALA A 237 2.16 12.85 -26.69
C ALA A 237 3.25 13.87 -27.07
N ARG A 238 4.53 13.44 -27.10
CA ARG A 238 5.66 14.28 -27.51
C ARG A 238 5.53 14.72 -28.98
N ALA A 239 5.14 13.81 -29.86
CA ALA A 239 5.00 14.09 -31.30
C ALA A 239 3.91 15.13 -31.63
N ALA A 240 2.96 15.34 -30.72
CA ALA A 240 1.90 16.35 -30.86
C ALA A 240 2.35 17.78 -30.45
N LEU A 241 3.59 17.97 -29.97
CA LEU A 241 4.08 19.20 -29.35
C LEU A 241 5.13 19.90 -30.21
N THR A 242 5.13 21.21 -30.15
CA THR A 242 6.25 22.05 -30.62
C THR A 242 7.42 21.99 -29.64
N MET A 243 8.62 22.40 -30.07
CA MET A 243 9.82 22.42 -29.19
C MET A 243 9.63 23.30 -27.94
N ARG A 244 8.86 24.41 -28.06
CA ARG A 244 8.54 25.29 -26.91
C ARG A 244 7.62 24.60 -25.92
N GLU A 245 6.61 23.89 -26.40
CA GLU A 245 5.67 23.14 -25.56
C GLU A 245 6.34 21.93 -24.88
N ILE A 246 7.26 21.26 -25.56
CA ILE A 246 8.10 20.20 -24.98
C ILE A 246 8.89 20.75 -23.79
N ALA A 247 9.62 21.87 -23.97
CA ALA A 247 10.39 22.49 -22.90
C ALA A 247 9.51 22.92 -21.71
N GLU A 248 8.30 23.42 -21.98
CA GLU A 248 7.33 23.75 -20.92
C GLU A 248 6.82 22.50 -20.17
N ALA A 249 6.50 21.42 -20.88
CA ALA A 249 6.06 20.17 -20.26
C ALA A 249 7.18 19.54 -19.42
N GLU A 250 8.42 19.52 -19.92
CA GLU A 250 9.61 19.04 -19.20
C GLU A 250 9.82 19.86 -17.91
N ARG A 251 9.71 21.20 -18.00
CA ARG A 251 9.75 22.07 -16.82
C ARG A 251 8.66 21.71 -15.81
N ARG A 252 7.40 21.54 -16.25
CA ARG A 252 6.29 21.14 -15.36
C ARG A 252 6.53 19.78 -14.73
N ALA A 253 7.10 18.85 -15.46
CA ALA A 253 7.39 17.50 -14.94
C ALA A 253 8.37 17.49 -13.77
N THR A 254 9.24 18.50 -13.63
CA THR A 254 10.21 18.61 -12.53
C THR A 254 9.73 19.43 -11.33
N LEU A 255 8.61 20.16 -11.45
CA LEU A 255 8.08 20.93 -10.33
C LEU A 255 7.56 20.01 -9.21
N PRO A 256 7.63 20.41 -7.94
CA PRO A 256 6.96 19.70 -6.86
C PRO A 256 5.46 19.54 -7.16
N LEU A 257 4.89 18.42 -6.73
CA LEU A 257 3.43 18.24 -6.76
C LEU A 257 2.84 19.14 -5.68
N GLU A 258 1.91 20.00 -6.04
CA GLU A 258 1.12 20.75 -5.05
C GLU A 258 0.12 19.80 -4.41
N GLU A 259 0.06 19.82 -3.07
CA GLU A 259 -0.96 19.06 -2.37
C GLU A 259 -2.35 19.49 -2.86
N PRO A 260 -3.26 18.53 -3.11
CA PRO A 260 -4.63 18.90 -3.45
C PRO A 260 -5.21 19.73 -2.29
N ALA A 261 -5.77 20.88 -2.59
CA ALA A 261 -6.49 21.68 -1.62
C ALA A 261 -7.54 20.81 -0.91
N PRO A 262 -7.71 20.95 0.41
CA PRO A 262 -8.59 20.11 1.22
C PRO A 262 -10.05 20.14 0.77
#